data_1832cdd4848a0d19b2c61b355c7902b5
#
_entry.id   1832cdd4848a0d19b2c61b355c7902b5
#
_cell.length_a   1.000
_cell.length_b   1.000
_cell.length_c   1.000
_cell.angle_alpha   90.00
_cell.angle_beta   90.00
_cell.angle_gamma   90.00
#
_symmetry.space_group_name_H-M   'P 1'
#
loop_
_entity.id
_entity.type
_entity.pdbx_description
1 polymer ?
#
loop_
_entity_poly.entity_id
_entity_poly.type
_entity_poly.pdbx_seq_one_letter_code
_entity_poly.pdbx_strand_id
1 'polypeptide(L)'
;MPTDPDSRLRGNDEAILLAEGQKSAVTEYYLNHGEWPEDNDKAGVASPDKIIGKYVKQVEVKNGVVTAEMASTGVNKEIQGKKLSLWAKRQAGSVKWFCGQPVKRAAKDNDTVANDATNAIDTKHLPSTCRDPFSAS
;
A
#
# COMPACT_ATOMS: atom_id res chain seq x y z
N MET A 1 -8.15 -24.90 14.28
CA MET A 1 -7.79 -24.20 14.07
C MET A 1 -8.15 -23.19 14.36
N PRO A 2 -7.68 -22.83 14.60
CA PRO A 2 -8.02 -21.81 14.97
C PRO A 2 -8.38 -21.06 14.08
N THR A 3 -9.10 -20.90 14.12
CA THR A 3 -9.49 -19.99 13.53
C THR A 3 -8.64 -19.00 13.56
N ASP A 4 -8.21 -18.97 12.89
CA ASP A 4 -7.67 -17.92 12.49
C ASP A 4 -8.13 -16.79 13.29
N PRO A 5 -7.40 -16.38 14.21
CA PRO A 5 -7.76 -15.34 15.08
C PRO A 5 -8.29 -14.28 14.26
N ASP A 6 -8.20 -14.52 12.94
CA ASP A 6 -8.37 -13.49 12.32
C ASP A 6 -8.76 -13.50 10.97
N SER A 7 -10.01 -13.87 10.83
CA SER A 7 -10.66 -13.66 9.57
C SER A 7 -10.51 -12.20 9.17
N ARG A 8 -10.35 -11.29 10.11
CA ARG A 8 -10.13 -9.89 9.76
C ARG A 8 -8.72 -9.65 9.22
N LEU A 9 -7.76 -10.48 9.61
CA LEU A 9 -6.41 -10.37 9.09
C LEU A 9 -6.29 -10.91 7.69
N ARG A 10 -7.22 -11.76 7.26
CA ARG A 10 -7.18 -12.29 5.90
C ARG A 10 -7.27 -11.19 4.84
N GLY A 11 -8.17 -10.24 5.05
CA GLY A 11 -8.28 -9.12 4.14
C GLY A 11 -7.01 -8.31 4.09
N ASN A 12 -6.40 -8.09 5.25
CA ASN A 12 -5.15 -7.36 5.34
C ASN A 12 -4.01 -8.09 4.64
N ASP A 13 -3.92 -9.42 4.84
CA ASP A 13 -2.88 -10.21 4.20
C ASP A 13 -3.00 -10.16 2.69
N GLU A 14 -4.21 -10.28 2.18
CA GLU A 14 -4.44 -10.19 0.74
C GLU A 14 -4.09 -8.80 0.22
N ALA A 15 -4.48 -7.76 0.94
CA ALA A 15 -4.19 -6.39 0.54
C ALA A 15 -2.68 -6.13 0.49
N ILE A 16 -1.97 -6.59 1.49
CA ILE A 16 -0.53 -6.44 1.55
C ILE A 16 0.11 -7.18 0.38
N LEU A 17 -0.32 -8.41 0.13
CA LEU A 17 0.22 -9.22 -0.94
C LEU A 17 0.00 -8.58 -2.32
N LEU A 18 -1.21 -8.07 -2.56
CA LEU A 18 -1.51 -7.39 -3.83
C LEU A 18 -0.72 -6.11 -3.97
N ALA A 19 -0.56 -5.36 -2.89
CA ALA A 19 0.24 -4.14 -2.92
C ALA A 19 1.72 -4.48 -3.17
N GLU A 20 2.22 -5.53 -2.54
CA GLU A 20 3.60 -5.98 -2.75
C GLU A 20 3.87 -6.35 -4.19
N GLY A 21 2.86 -6.85 -4.89
CA GLY A 21 2.99 -7.18 -6.29
C GLY A 21 3.35 -5.98 -7.18
N GLN A 22 3.18 -4.76 -6.68
CA GLN A 22 3.48 -3.56 -7.45
C GLN A 22 4.87 -3.00 -7.15
N LYS A 23 5.56 -3.53 -6.14
CA LYS A 23 6.85 -2.98 -5.70
C LYS A 23 7.91 -2.94 -6.78
N SER A 24 8.08 -4.04 -7.51
CA SER A 24 9.15 -4.08 -8.50
C SER A 24 8.93 -3.09 -9.62
N ALA A 25 7.69 -2.90 -10.06
CA ALA A 25 7.38 -1.93 -11.10
C ALA A 25 7.67 -0.50 -10.64
N VAL A 26 7.28 -0.18 -9.40
CA VAL A 26 7.53 1.14 -8.83
C VAL A 26 9.03 1.37 -8.67
N THR A 27 9.74 0.39 -8.14
CA THR A 27 11.19 0.48 -7.93
C THR A 27 11.90 0.67 -9.26
N GLU A 28 11.54 -0.13 -10.27
CA GLU A 28 12.15 -0.05 -11.58
C GLU A 28 11.93 1.30 -12.22
N TYR A 29 10.72 1.82 -12.13
CA TYR A 29 10.42 3.15 -12.67
C TYR A 29 11.32 4.21 -12.02
N TYR A 30 11.42 4.17 -10.69
CA TYR A 30 12.24 5.12 -9.97
C TYR A 30 13.71 5.03 -10.37
N LEU A 31 14.24 3.82 -10.46
CA LEU A 31 15.65 3.64 -10.83
C LEU A 31 15.95 4.12 -12.23
N ASN A 32 14.98 4.02 -13.13
CA ASN A 32 15.16 4.44 -14.52
C ASN A 32 14.89 5.93 -14.73
N HIS A 33 14.03 6.55 -13.95
CA HIS A 33 13.59 7.93 -14.20
C HIS A 33 14.04 8.92 -13.13
N GLY A 34 14.49 8.45 -11.98
CA GLY A 34 14.88 9.34 -10.89
C GLY A 34 13.71 9.99 -10.15
N GLU A 35 12.49 9.55 -10.43
CA GLU A 35 11.31 10.05 -9.77
C GLU A 35 10.30 8.92 -9.63
N TRP A 36 9.32 9.10 -8.75
CA TRP A 36 8.32 8.06 -8.49
C TRP A 36 7.24 8.07 -9.56
N PRO A 37 6.67 6.90 -9.90
CA PRO A 37 5.57 6.88 -10.88
C PRO A 37 4.34 7.56 -10.31
N GLU A 38 3.71 8.40 -11.10
CA GLU A 38 2.55 9.19 -10.66
C GLU A 38 1.30 8.36 -10.44
N ASP A 39 1.14 7.29 -11.21
CA ASP A 39 -0.06 6.46 -11.16
C ASP A 39 0.23 5.06 -11.69
N ASN A 40 -0.80 4.23 -11.73
CA ASN A 40 -0.67 2.85 -12.19
C ASN A 40 -0.17 2.78 -13.63
N ASP A 41 -0.66 3.67 -14.48
CA ASP A 41 -0.27 3.68 -15.88
C ASP A 41 1.22 3.97 -16.04
N LYS A 42 1.74 4.97 -15.34
CA LYS A 42 3.16 5.30 -15.39
C LYS A 42 4.02 4.17 -14.84
N ALA A 43 3.55 3.50 -13.81
CA ALA A 43 4.27 2.37 -13.24
C ALA A 43 4.24 1.14 -14.16
N GLY A 44 3.36 1.15 -15.16
CA GLY A 44 3.24 0.03 -16.06
C GLY A 44 2.48 -1.15 -15.47
N VAL A 45 1.62 -0.89 -14.49
CA VAL A 45 0.79 -1.94 -13.88
C VAL A 45 -0.68 -1.72 -14.26
N ALA A 46 -1.49 -2.73 -13.98
CA ALA A 46 -2.92 -2.66 -14.31
C ALA A 46 -3.57 -1.49 -13.58
N SER A 47 -4.70 -1.00 -14.12
CA SER A 47 -5.43 0.09 -13.47
C SER A 47 -5.92 -0.35 -12.10
N PRO A 48 -6.14 0.60 -11.17
CA PRO A 48 -6.46 0.24 -9.77
C PRO A 48 -7.63 -0.73 -9.63
N ASP A 49 -8.69 -0.55 -10.41
CA ASP A 49 -9.87 -1.39 -10.32
C ASP A 49 -9.68 -2.77 -10.97
N LYS A 50 -8.50 -3.04 -11.51
CA LYS A 50 -8.15 -4.34 -12.06
C LYS A 50 -7.23 -5.13 -11.12
N ILE A 51 -6.68 -4.48 -10.10
CA ILE A 51 -5.86 -5.15 -9.09
C ILE A 51 -6.77 -5.40 -7.91
N ILE A 52 -7.53 -6.48 -8.01
CA ILE A 52 -8.58 -6.78 -7.04
C ILE A 52 -8.40 -8.18 -6.48
N GLY A 53 -9.06 -8.44 -5.38
CA GLY A 53 -9.08 -9.75 -4.77
C GLY A 53 -10.40 -9.96 -4.06
N LYS A 54 -10.52 -11.09 -3.37
CA LYS A 54 -11.73 -11.42 -2.64
C LYS A 54 -12.07 -10.35 -1.59
N TYR A 55 -11.04 -9.79 -0.96
CA TYR A 55 -11.20 -8.83 0.12
C TYR A 55 -10.71 -7.43 -0.25
N VAL A 56 -10.24 -7.24 -1.46
CA VAL A 56 -9.62 -5.98 -1.89
C VAL A 56 -10.35 -5.39 -3.08
N LYS A 57 -10.75 -4.14 -2.93
CA LYS A 57 -11.51 -3.43 -3.96
C LYS A 57 -10.59 -2.88 -5.05
N GLN A 58 -9.45 -2.36 -4.69
CA GLN A 58 -8.51 -1.79 -5.65
C GLN A 58 -7.13 -1.59 -5.01
N VAL A 59 -6.14 -1.43 -5.87
CA VAL A 59 -4.77 -1.07 -5.45
C VAL A 59 -4.29 0.05 -6.36
N GLU A 60 -3.99 1.19 -5.76
CA GLU A 60 -3.61 2.38 -6.50
C GLU A 60 -2.16 2.78 -6.26
N VAL A 61 -1.45 3.10 -7.33
CA VAL A 61 -0.12 3.70 -7.24
C VAL A 61 -0.28 5.21 -7.41
N LYS A 62 0.27 5.98 -6.50
CA LYS A 62 0.23 7.43 -6.60
C LYS A 62 1.55 8.00 -6.07
N ASN A 63 2.33 8.60 -6.94
CA ASN A 63 3.64 9.14 -6.61
C ASN A 63 4.49 8.13 -5.84
N GLY A 64 4.48 6.88 -6.30
CA GLY A 64 5.28 5.81 -5.70
C GLY A 64 4.74 5.23 -4.40
N VAL A 65 3.55 5.64 -3.98
CA VAL A 65 2.87 5.05 -2.83
C VAL A 65 1.83 4.07 -3.35
N VAL A 66 1.88 2.85 -2.86
CA VAL A 66 0.93 1.80 -3.27
C VAL A 66 -0.10 1.64 -2.16
N THR A 67 -1.35 2.00 -2.44
CA THR A 67 -2.42 1.96 -1.45
C THR A 67 -3.46 0.93 -1.84
N ALA A 68 -3.71 -0.01 -0.93
CA ALA A 68 -4.75 -1.02 -1.12
C ALA A 68 -5.99 -0.59 -0.33
N GLU A 69 -7.14 -0.71 -0.96
CA GLU A 69 -8.42 -0.40 -0.33
C GLU A 69 -9.20 -1.68 -0.14
N MET A 70 -9.67 -1.93 1.08
CA MET A 70 -10.47 -3.10 1.37
C MET A 70 -11.83 -3.00 0.71
N ALA A 71 -12.40 -4.15 0.39
CA ALA A 71 -13.77 -4.21 -0.13
C ALA A 71 -14.75 -3.66 0.91
N SER A 72 -15.89 -3.17 0.44
CA SER A 72 -16.91 -2.65 1.34
C SER A 72 -17.88 -3.73 1.83
N THR A 73 -17.75 -4.95 1.29
CA THR A 73 -18.56 -6.09 1.72
C THR A 73 -17.69 -7.34 1.73
N GLY A 74 -18.10 -8.35 2.48
CA GLY A 74 -17.39 -9.61 2.49
C GLY A 74 -16.13 -9.64 3.32
N VAL A 75 -15.82 -8.55 4.01
CA VAL A 75 -14.69 -8.48 4.93
C VAL A 75 -15.20 -8.09 6.31
N ASN A 76 -14.36 -8.25 7.31
CA ASN A 76 -14.69 -7.89 8.67
C ASN A 76 -15.11 -6.42 8.71
N LYS A 77 -16.18 -6.14 9.44
CA LYS A 77 -16.76 -4.80 9.52
C LYS A 77 -15.74 -3.72 9.90
N GLU A 78 -14.78 -4.08 10.72
CA GLU A 78 -13.79 -3.13 11.21
C GLU A 78 -12.80 -2.66 10.15
N ILE A 79 -12.67 -3.40 9.07
CA ILE A 79 -11.74 -3.03 8.00
C ILE A 79 -12.42 -2.73 6.67
N GLN A 80 -13.75 -2.77 6.62
CA GLN A 80 -14.49 -2.48 5.39
C GLN A 80 -14.15 -1.07 4.88
N GLY A 81 -13.78 -0.98 3.61
CA GLY A 81 -13.45 0.30 2.99
C GLY A 81 -12.20 0.98 3.52
N LYS A 82 -11.48 0.33 4.41
CA LYS A 82 -10.27 0.90 4.98
C LYS A 82 -9.07 0.71 4.05
N LYS A 83 -8.04 1.50 4.26
CA LYS A 83 -6.85 1.50 3.39
C LYS A 83 -5.58 1.27 4.17
N LEU A 84 -4.61 0.65 3.50
CA LEU A 84 -3.24 0.58 3.97
C LEU A 84 -2.31 0.94 2.81
N SER A 85 -1.08 1.31 3.11
CA SER A 85 -0.12 1.69 2.08
C SER A 85 1.21 0.98 2.25
N LEU A 86 1.85 0.76 1.10
CA LEU A 86 3.25 0.44 1.03
C LEU A 86 3.92 1.61 0.32
N TRP A 87 5.08 2.03 0.80
CA TRP A 87 5.78 3.14 0.17
C TRP A 87 7.28 2.92 0.27
N ALA A 88 7.99 3.49 -0.69
CA ALA A 88 9.44 3.39 -0.73
C ALA A 88 10.06 4.74 -0.47
N LYS A 89 11.26 4.73 0.08
CA LYS A 89 12.08 5.92 0.22
C LYS A 89 13.46 5.63 -0.34
N ARG A 90 14.09 6.65 -0.89
CA ARG A 90 15.42 6.51 -1.47
C ARG A 90 16.44 6.22 -0.40
N GLN A 91 17.32 5.27 -0.70
CA GLN A 91 18.49 4.99 0.10
C GLN A 91 19.70 5.12 -0.82
N ALA A 92 20.89 5.14 -0.25
CA ALA A 92 22.10 5.22 -1.07
C ALA A 92 22.14 4.01 -2.03
N GLY A 93 21.95 4.29 -3.32
CA GLY A 93 22.02 3.26 -4.36
C GLY A 93 20.84 2.31 -4.46
N SER A 94 19.78 2.52 -3.67
CA SER A 94 18.63 1.61 -3.71
C SER A 94 17.38 2.30 -3.14
N VAL A 95 16.34 1.51 -2.87
CA VAL A 95 15.14 1.99 -2.20
C VAL A 95 14.79 1.06 -1.06
N LYS A 96 14.16 1.59 -0.05
CA LYS A 96 13.68 0.82 1.09
C LYS A 96 12.17 0.94 1.17
N TRP A 97 11.50 -0.18 1.38
CA TRP A 97 10.03 -0.22 1.43
C TRP A 97 9.50 -0.28 2.85
N PHE A 98 8.37 0.33 3.05
CA PHE A 98 7.66 0.39 4.32
C PHE A 98 6.22 -0.04 4.11
N CYS A 99 5.57 -0.48 5.18
CA CYS A 99 4.17 -0.91 5.15
C CYS A 99 3.49 -0.43 6.42
N GLY A 100 2.35 0.18 6.29
CA GLY A 100 1.61 0.67 7.43
C GLY A 100 0.31 1.36 7.05
N GLN A 101 -0.14 2.26 7.90
CA GLN A 101 -1.32 3.07 7.63
C GLN A 101 -1.09 3.92 6.37
N PRO A 102 -2.17 4.36 5.70
CA PRO A 102 -2.02 5.09 4.45
C PRO A 102 -1.16 6.33 4.58
N VAL A 103 -0.36 6.56 3.56
CA VAL A 103 0.46 7.76 3.44
C VAL A 103 0.23 8.38 2.07
N LYS A 104 0.65 9.61 1.91
CA LYS A 104 0.60 10.31 0.63
C LYS A 104 1.91 11.04 0.40
N ARG A 105 2.31 11.12 -0.86
CA ARG A 105 3.50 11.87 -1.25
C ARG A 105 3.03 13.04 -2.12
N ALA A 106 3.46 14.24 -1.78
CA ALA A 106 2.96 15.44 -2.44
C ALA A 106 3.37 15.56 -3.90
N ALA A 107 4.55 15.06 -4.25
CA ALA A 107 5.06 15.16 -5.61
C ALA A 107 5.94 13.96 -5.93
N LYS A 108 6.02 13.62 -7.20
CA LYS A 108 6.77 12.45 -7.65
C LYS A 108 8.28 12.56 -7.44
N ASP A 109 8.80 13.76 -7.23
CA ASP A 109 10.21 13.95 -6.99
C ASP A 109 10.52 14.15 -5.50
N ASN A 110 9.54 14.03 -4.64
CA ASN A 110 9.70 14.21 -3.20
C ASN A 110 9.83 12.85 -2.53
N ASP A 111 10.84 12.69 -1.69
CA ASP A 111 11.04 11.42 -0.99
C ASP A 111 10.21 11.32 0.30
N THR A 112 9.76 12.44 0.82
CA THR A 112 9.01 12.50 2.06
C THR A 112 7.54 12.12 1.83
N VAL A 113 6.97 11.38 2.75
CA VAL A 113 5.54 11.07 2.74
C VAL A 113 4.90 11.63 4.01
N ALA A 114 3.60 11.86 3.95
CA ALA A 114 2.81 12.35 5.08
C ALA A 114 1.71 11.35 5.39
N ASN A 115 1.22 11.38 6.61
CA ASN A 115 0.11 10.53 7.01
C ASN A 115 -1.15 10.92 6.23
N ASP A 116 -1.89 9.92 5.76
CA ASP A 116 -3.18 10.13 5.09
C ASP A 116 -4.25 9.48 5.94
N ALA A 117 -4.98 10.28 6.68
CA ALA A 117 -5.99 9.77 7.61
C ALA A 117 -7.29 9.32 6.95
N THR A 118 -7.43 9.52 5.62
CA THR A 118 -8.66 9.19 4.92
C THR A 118 -8.88 7.68 4.88
N ASN A 119 -9.91 7.21 5.58
CA ASN A 119 -10.25 5.79 5.65
C ASN A 119 -9.07 4.92 6.07
N ALA A 120 -8.20 5.44 6.92
CA ALA A 120 -7.04 4.70 7.38
C ALA A 120 -7.45 3.49 8.23
N ILE A 121 -6.87 2.34 7.92
CA ILE A 121 -7.07 1.15 8.75
C ILE A 121 -6.43 1.41 10.11
N ASP A 122 -7.05 0.92 11.17
CA ASP A 122 -6.49 1.06 12.50
C ASP A 122 -5.25 0.16 12.62
N THR A 123 -4.19 0.69 13.19
CA THR A 123 -2.93 -0.05 13.35
C THR A 123 -3.12 -1.39 14.04
N LYS A 124 -4.06 -1.47 15.01
CA LYS A 124 -4.30 -2.73 15.70
C LYS A 124 -4.78 -3.87 14.80
N HIS A 125 -5.25 -3.53 13.60
CA HIS A 125 -5.70 -4.53 12.64
C HIS A 125 -4.60 -4.90 11.64
N LEU A 126 -3.44 -4.26 11.72
CA LEU A 126 -2.33 -4.57 10.83
C LEU A 126 -1.39 -5.59 11.48
N PRO A 127 -0.79 -6.47 10.68
CA PRO A 127 0.20 -7.41 11.23
C PRO A 127 1.43 -6.63 11.70
N SER A 128 2.19 -7.24 12.60
CA SER A 128 3.36 -6.57 13.19
C SER A 128 4.39 -6.12 12.14
N THR A 129 4.42 -6.81 11.01
CA THR A 129 5.34 -6.46 9.92
C THR A 129 4.85 -5.31 9.06
N CYS A 130 3.68 -4.77 9.35
CA CYS A 130 3.09 -3.69 8.55
C CYS A 130 2.56 -2.60 9.48
N ARG A 131 3.43 -2.05 10.31
CA ARG A 131 3.06 -0.99 11.25
C ARG A 131 4.08 0.14 11.25
N ASP A 132 4.73 0.35 10.10
CA ASP A 132 5.71 1.41 9.98
C ASP A 132 5.03 2.78 10.02
N PRO A 133 5.59 3.74 10.76
CA PRO A 133 5.05 5.09 10.76
C PRO A 133 5.48 5.80 9.46
N PHE A 134 4.72 6.81 9.08
CA PHE A 134 5.06 7.57 7.86
C PHE A 134 6.44 8.21 7.94
N SER A 135 6.93 8.43 9.15
CA SER A 135 8.25 9.05 9.37
C SER A 135 9.40 8.05 9.36
N ALA A 136 9.12 6.75 9.18
CA ALA A 136 10.17 5.73 9.16
C ALA A 136 11.17 6.01 8.02
N SER A 137 12.41 5.65 8.23
CA SER A 137 13.47 5.85 7.23
C SER A 137 14.58 4.80 7.30
#